data_d9aacc8a3f7f3006fded9d5a6284ef39
#
_entry.id   d9aacc8a3f7f3006fded9d5a6284ef39
#
_cell.length_a   1.000
_cell.length_b   1.000
_cell.length_c   1.000
_cell.angle_alpha   90.00
_cell.angle_beta   90.00
_cell.angle_gamma   90.00
#
_symmetry.space_group_name_H-M   'P 1'
#
loop_
_entity.id
_entity.type
_entity.pdbx_description
1 polymer ?
#
loop_
_entity_poly.entity_id
_entity_poly.type
_entity_poly.pdbx_seq_one_letter_code
_entity_poly.pdbx_strand_id
1 'polypeptide(L)'
;MENTSFEKALVQNQKGFSLIEILIALTLLAVAGTFVVGRFMDTLNEGQVKSTKIQMNGLDARLKEFRRKCGFYPTTEQGLESLMTKPTGGRECKDYPANGFIDGESVPKDPWDNDFIYESDGKTFNIYSYGPDGEAGGEGTDSDIYLKAGKGGAAAGGGSGAEAGAEAPAAE
;
A
#
# COMPACT_ATOMS: atom_id res chain seq x y z
N MET A 1 -59.79 12.94 40.57
CA MET A 1 -58.83 13.93 41.08
C MET A 1 -57.62 13.21 41.65
N GLU A 2 -56.79 12.55 40.80
CA GLU A 2 -55.57 11.88 41.24
C GLU A 2 -54.66 11.71 40.02
N ASN A 3 -53.96 12.77 39.63
CA ASN A 3 -52.93 12.61 38.58
C ASN A 3 -51.75 13.62 38.70
N THR A 4 -51.56 14.21 39.89
CA THR A 4 -50.51 15.23 40.08
C THR A 4 -49.27 14.68 40.85
N SER A 5 -49.28 13.42 41.27
CA SER A 5 -48.14 12.85 42.02
C SER A 5 -47.08 12.19 41.13
N PHE A 6 -47.42 11.74 39.94
CA PHE A 6 -46.48 11.05 39.04
C PHE A 6 -45.56 12.00 38.28
N GLU A 7 -46.04 13.22 37.97
CA GLU A 7 -45.20 14.21 37.25
C GLU A 7 -44.09 14.83 38.11
N LYS A 8 -44.30 14.90 39.44
CA LYS A 8 -43.28 15.45 40.36
C LYS A 8 -42.07 14.56 40.62
N ALA A 9 -42.17 13.25 40.33
CA ALA A 9 -41.08 12.31 40.56
C ALA A 9 -40.03 12.31 39.43
N LEU A 10 -40.36 12.79 38.24
CA LEU A 10 -39.45 12.77 37.09
C LEU A 10 -38.52 14.01 36.98
N VAL A 11 -38.79 15.07 37.75
CA VAL A 11 -38.01 16.32 37.66
C VAL A 11 -36.93 16.45 38.74
N GLN A 12 -36.79 15.48 39.66
CA GLN A 12 -36.03 15.68 40.89
C GLN A 12 -34.59 15.15 40.88
N ASN A 13 -34.05 14.77 39.73
CA ASN A 13 -32.66 14.33 39.68
C ASN A 13 -31.83 14.94 38.53
N GLN A 14 -31.99 16.22 38.26
CA GLN A 14 -31.11 16.96 37.38
C GLN A 14 -29.88 17.45 38.17
N LYS A 15 -28.97 16.53 38.48
CA LYS A 15 -27.63 16.92 38.90
C LYS A 15 -26.91 17.39 37.66
N GLY A 16 -26.74 18.69 37.48
CA GLY A 16 -25.90 19.24 36.44
C GLY A 16 -24.45 18.81 36.64
N PHE A 17 -23.75 18.59 35.56
CA PHE A 17 -22.30 18.31 35.62
C PHE A 17 -21.53 19.49 36.16
N SER A 18 -20.57 19.23 37.03
CA SER A 18 -19.63 20.23 37.50
C SER A 18 -18.72 20.68 36.36
N LEU A 19 -18.37 21.96 36.32
CA LEU A 19 -17.42 22.49 35.34
C LEU A 19 -16.09 21.73 35.38
N ILE A 20 -15.63 21.36 36.59
CA ILE A 20 -14.40 20.56 36.75
C ILE A 20 -14.55 19.14 36.18
N GLU A 21 -15.70 18.51 36.30
CA GLU A 21 -15.99 17.18 35.75
C GLU A 21 -15.90 17.16 34.21
N ILE A 22 -16.48 18.18 33.57
CA ILE A 22 -16.37 18.34 32.12
C ILE A 22 -14.94 18.60 31.71
N LEU A 23 -14.18 19.40 32.47
CA LEU A 23 -12.79 19.69 32.18
C LEU A 23 -11.93 18.40 32.28
N ILE A 24 -12.13 17.57 33.31
CA ILE A 24 -11.45 16.29 33.44
C ILE A 24 -11.85 15.33 32.32
N ALA A 25 -13.14 15.24 31.99
CA ALA A 25 -13.61 14.39 30.91
C ALA A 25 -13.00 14.77 29.56
N LEU A 26 -12.93 16.07 29.24
CA LEU A 26 -12.32 16.55 27.99
C LEU A 26 -10.80 16.29 27.95
N THR A 27 -10.09 16.47 29.07
CA THR A 27 -8.66 16.16 29.13
C THR A 27 -8.37 14.68 28.94
N LEU A 28 -9.14 13.78 29.58
CA LEU A 28 -9.02 12.35 29.39
C LEU A 28 -9.35 11.92 27.94
N LEU A 29 -10.38 12.52 27.34
CA LEU A 29 -10.76 12.28 25.96
C LEU A 29 -9.65 12.71 24.98
N ALA A 30 -9.03 13.87 25.22
CA ALA A 30 -7.92 14.37 24.41
C ALA A 30 -6.71 13.41 24.46
N VAL A 31 -6.32 12.96 25.67
CA VAL A 31 -5.23 12.00 25.84
C VAL A 31 -5.54 10.66 25.17
N ALA A 32 -6.74 10.12 25.38
CA ALA A 32 -7.15 8.86 24.74
C ALA A 32 -7.17 8.98 23.19
N GLY A 33 -7.58 10.14 22.66
CA GLY A 33 -7.64 10.39 21.22
C GLY A 33 -6.28 10.28 20.53
N THR A 34 -5.19 10.70 21.16
CA THR A 34 -3.84 10.65 20.56
C THR A 34 -3.38 9.20 20.29
N PHE A 35 -3.67 8.26 21.18
CA PHE A 35 -3.33 6.84 21.01
C PHE A 35 -4.12 6.18 19.88
N VAL A 36 -5.39 6.54 19.72
CA VAL A 36 -6.24 5.97 18.67
C VAL A 36 -5.79 6.42 17.28
N VAL A 37 -5.47 7.70 17.11
CA VAL A 37 -5.02 8.25 15.82
C VAL A 37 -3.72 7.60 15.34
N GLY A 38 -2.74 7.41 16.23
CA GLY A 38 -1.47 6.75 15.89
C GLY A 38 -1.69 5.34 15.32
N ARG A 39 -2.45 4.49 16.02
CA ARG A 39 -2.76 3.12 15.56
C ARG A 39 -3.52 3.08 14.24
N PHE A 40 -4.40 4.05 14.04
CA PHE A 40 -5.16 4.15 12.80
C PHE A 40 -4.28 4.47 11.59
N MET A 41 -3.33 5.39 11.73
CA MET A 41 -2.38 5.74 10.68
C MET A 41 -1.47 4.57 10.29
N ASP A 42 -0.96 3.81 11.26
CA ASP A 42 -0.16 2.60 11.00
C ASP A 42 -0.95 1.58 10.17
N THR A 43 -2.21 1.35 10.51
CA THR A 43 -3.09 0.40 9.79
C THR A 43 -3.37 0.87 8.35
N LEU A 44 -3.55 2.18 8.14
CA LEU A 44 -3.73 2.73 6.79
C LEU A 44 -2.47 2.51 5.92
N ASN A 45 -1.30 2.80 6.47
CA ASN A 45 -0.03 2.60 5.76
C ASN A 45 0.18 1.13 5.36
N GLU A 46 -0.06 0.19 6.27
CA GLU A 46 -0.03 -1.24 5.95
C GLU A 46 -0.98 -1.61 4.80
N GLY A 47 -2.20 -1.06 4.82
CA GLY A 47 -3.20 -1.24 3.77
C GLY A 47 -2.70 -0.74 2.41
N GLN A 48 -2.10 0.44 2.37
CA GLN A 48 -1.54 1.04 1.15
C GLN A 48 -0.35 0.24 0.61
N VAL A 49 0.59 -0.16 1.46
CA VAL A 49 1.71 -1.03 1.08
C VAL A 49 1.22 -2.36 0.49
N LYS A 50 0.20 -2.96 1.09
CA LYS A 50 -0.41 -4.19 0.58
C LYS A 50 -1.09 -3.97 -0.77
N SER A 51 -1.80 -2.87 -0.94
CA SER A 51 -2.42 -2.47 -2.22
C SER A 51 -1.36 -2.28 -3.31
N THR A 52 -0.25 -1.59 -3.00
CA THR A 52 0.90 -1.40 -3.90
C THR A 52 1.45 -2.74 -4.38
N LYS A 53 1.67 -3.70 -3.47
CA LYS A 53 2.14 -5.04 -3.83
C LYS A 53 1.16 -5.81 -4.71
N ILE A 54 -0.15 -5.65 -4.50
CA ILE A 54 -1.19 -6.28 -5.33
C ILE A 54 -1.13 -5.70 -6.75
N GLN A 55 -1.02 -4.38 -6.88
CA GLN A 55 -0.92 -3.71 -8.19
C GLN A 55 0.35 -4.12 -8.93
N MET A 56 1.51 -4.16 -8.25
CA MET A 56 2.76 -4.63 -8.83
C MET A 56 2.68 -6.10 -9.28
N ASN A 57 2.00 -6.99 -8.52
CA ASN A 57 1.75 -8.37 -8.95
C ASN A 57 0.87 -8.42 -10.20
N GLY A 58 -0.09 -7.52 -10.33
CA GLY A 58 -0.87 -7.34 -11.55
C GLY A 58 0.00 -6.99 -12.75
N LEU A 59 0.88 -6.01 -12.61
CA LEU A 59 1.84 -5.60 -13.64
C LEU A 59 2.83 -6.74 -13.98
N ASP A 60 3.35 -7.47 -12.99
CA ASP A 60 4.21 -8.66 -13.20
C ASP A 60 3.52 -9.70 -14.08
N ALA A 61 2.24 -9.98 -13.81
CA ALA A 61 1.46 -10.92 -14.62
C ALA A 61 1.33 -10.45 -16.09
N ARG A 62 1.07 -9.16 -16.32
CA ARG A 62 0.98 -8.57 -17.66
C ARG A 62 2.32 -8.55 -18.38
N LEU A 63 3.42 -8.25 -17.69
CA LEU A 63 4.77 -8.33 -18.26
C LEU A 63 5.15 -9.76 -18.64
N LYS A 64 4.80 -10.76 -17.85
CA LYS A 64 4.96 -12.16 -18.20
C LYS A 64 4.14 -12.57 -19.42
N GLU A 65 2.95 -12.02 -19.56
CA GLU A 65 2.12 -12.22 -20.75
C GLU A 65 2.73 -11.56 -21.98
N PHE A 66 3.21 -10.32 -21.85
CA PHE A 66 3.98 -9.64 -22.91
C PHE A 66 5.16 -10.52 -23.36
N ARG A 67 5.98 -11.02 -22.43
CA ARG A 67 7.10 -11.91 -22.76
C ARG A 67 6.68 -13.17 -23.49
N ARG A 68 5.55 -13.78 -23.12
CA ARG A 68 5.04 -14.99 -23.81
C ARG A 68 4.69 -14.70 -25.28
N LYS A 69 4.17 -13.52 -25.58
CA LYS A 69 3.77 -13.10 -26.93
C LYS A 69 4.95 -12.55 -27.73
N CYS A 70 5.78 -11.72 -27.13
CA CYS A 70 6.84 -10.97 -27.80
C CYS A 70 8.22 -11.65 -27.71
N GLY A 71 8.42 -12.59 -26.75
CA GLY A 71 9.68 -13.30 -26.54
C GLY A 71 10.72 -12.54 -25.71
N PHE A 72 10.39 -11.36 -25.20
CA PHE A 72 11.25 -10.51 -24.36
C PHE A 72 10.36 -9.64 -23.45
N TYR A 73 10.94 -9.02 -22.42
CA TYR A 73 10.29 -7.96 -21.66
C TYR A 73 10.52 -6.59 -22.32
N PRO A 74 9.62 -5.61 -22.17
CA PRO A 74 9.92 -4.24 -22.56
C PRO A 74 11.25 -3.79 -21.92
N THR A 75 12.03 -2.97 -22.61
CA THR A 75 13.22 -2.34 -22.01
C THR A 75 12.80 -1.19 -21.09
N THR A 76 13.72 -0.70 -20.24
CA THR A 76 13.48 0.50 -19.41
C THR A 76 13.01 1.67 -20.25
N GLU A 77 13.58 1.88 -21.45
CA GLU A 77 13.19 2.96 -22.37
C GLU A 77 11.79 2.79 -22.95
N GLN A 78 11.35 1.54 -23.14
CA GLN A 78 10.01 1.22 -23.63
C GLN A 78 8.95 1.37 -22.53
N GLY A 79 9.36 1.25 -21.27
CA GLY A 79 8.52 1.47 -20.10
C GLY A 79 7.33 0.52 -19.96
N LEU A 80 6.51 0.77 -18.94
CA LEU A 80 5.26 0.06 -18.71
C LEU A 80 4.17 0.44 -19.72
N GLU A 81 4.31 1.56 -20.41
CA GLU A 81 3.43 2.02 -21.50
C GLU A 81 3.37 1.01 -22.63
N SER A 82 4.43 0.21 -22.80
CA SER A 82 4.48 -0.91 -23.75
C SER A 82 3.44 -2.00 -23.47
N LEU A 83 2.83 -2.00 -22.28
CA LEU A 83 1.71 -2.91 -21.98
C LEU A 83 0.38 -2.40 -22.53
N MET A 84 0.29 -1.13 -22.86
CA MET A 84 -0.92 -0.48 -23.39
C MET A 84 -0.84 -0.27 -24.90
N THR A 85 0.30 0.21 -25.37
CA THR A 85 0.54 0.53 -26.77
C THR A 85 1.77 -0.20 -27.29
N LYS A 86 1.70 -0.64 -28.56
CA LYS A 86 2.85 -1.31 -29.19
C LYS A 86 4.05 -0.37 -29.21
N PRO A 87 5.19 -0.77 -28.62
CA PRO A 87 6.39 0.07 -28.61
C PRO A 87 6.92 0.26 -30.03
N THR A 88 7.32 1.49 -30.36
CA THR A 88 7.82 1.87 -31.70
C THR A 88 9.34 1.80 -31.81
N GLY A 89 10.07 1.67 -30.68
CA GLY A 89 11.51 1.61 -30.61
C GLY A 89 12.02 0.27 -30.09
N GLY A 90 13.26 -0.07 -30.42
CA GLY A 90 13.92 -1.29 -29.94
C GLY A 90 13.46 -2.55 -30.67
N ARG A 91 13.40 -3.67 -29.90
CA ARG A 91 12.98 -4.96 -30.48
C ARG A 91 11.49 -5.00 -30.72
N GLU A 92 11.09 -5.34 -31.96
CA GLU A 92 9.69 -5.39 -32.35
C GLU A 92 8.96 -6.63 -31.82
N CYS A 93 7.78 -6.43 -31.26
CA CYS A 93 6.84 -7.50 -30.92
C CYS A 93 5.94 -7.78 -32.12
N LYS A 94 6.08 -8.96 -32.74
CA LYS A 94 5.28 -9.34 -33.93
C LYS A 94 3.84 -9.69 -33.56
N ASP A 95 3.65 -10.37 -32.42
CA ASP A 95 2.33 -10.86 -31.97
C ASP A 95 1.72 -9.93 -30.89
N TYR A 96 1.93 -8.61 -31.03
CA TYR A 96 1.36 -7.64 -30.08
C TYR A 96 -0.16 -7.55 -30.26
N PRO A 97 -0.96 -7.73 -29.18
CA PRO A 97 -2.41 -7.65 -29.24
C PRO A 97 -2.90 -6.25 -29.64
N ALA A 98 -3.97 -6.19 -30.42
CA ALA A 98 -4.54 -4.90 -30.88
C ALA A 98 -4.96 -3.98 -29.73
N ASN A 99 -5.41 -4.55 -28.60
CA ASN A 99 -5.87 -3.81 -27.42
C ASN A 99 -4.80 -3.72 -26.30
N GLY A 100 -3.54 -4.12 -26.60
CA GLY A 100 -2.49 -4.16 -25.56
C GLY A 100 -2.67 -5.34 -24.58
N PHE A 101 -2.00 -5.24 -23.46
CA PHE A 101 -2.01 -6.22 -22.36
C PHE A 101 -2.73 -5.68 -21.10
N ILE A 102 -2.99 -4.38 -21.06
CA ILE A 102 -3.73 -3.70 -20.00
C ILE A 102 -4.86 -2.92 -20.66
N ASP A 103 -6.08 -3.13 -20.16
CA ASP A 103 -7.23 -2.32 -20.55
C ASP A 103 -7.26 -1.06 -19.67
N GLY A 104 -7.28 0.12 -20.30
CA GLY A 104 -7.32 1.39 -19.59
C GLY A 104 -6.69 2.53 -20.39
N GLU A 105 -6.77 3.73 -19.86
CA GLU A 105 -6.22 4.95 -20.48
C GLU A 105 -4.77 5.24 -20.03
N SER A 106 -4.35 4.65 -18.89
CA SER A 106 -3.02 4.85 -18.32
C SER A 106 -2.55 3.62 -17.55
N VAL A 107 -1.23 3.51 -17.38
CA VAL A 107 -0.62 2.56 -16.45
C VAL A 107 -1.14 2.85 -15.03
N PRO A 108 -1.52 1.83 -14.24
CA PRO A 108 -1.96 2.06 -12.87
C PRO A 108 -0.83 2.69 -12.04
N LYS A 109 -1.23 3.61 -11.16
CA LYS A 109 -0.35 4.27 -10.19
C LYS A 109 -0.46 3.61 -8.83
N ASP A 110 0.49 3.91 -7.96
CA ASP A 110 0.43 3.46 -6.58
C ASP A 110 -0.65 4.21 -5.76
N PRO A 111 -0.95 3.82 -4.51
CA PRO A 111 -1.97 4.48 -3.68
C PRO A 111 -1.64 5.93 -3.27
N TRP A 112 -0.45 6.41 -3.50
CA TRP A 112 -0.02 7.78 -3.27
C TRP A 112 0.05 8.61 -4.55
N ASP A 113 -0.47 8.07 -5.69
CA ASP A 113 -0.50 8.71 -7.02
C ASP A 113 0.88 8.83 -7.69
N ASN A 114 1.87 8.06 -7.24
CA ASN A 114 3.18 7.97 -7.88
C ASN A 114 3.19 6.89 -8.97
N ASP A 115 4.02 7.08 -9.98
CA ASP A 115 4.24 6.08 -11.02
C ASP A 115 5.14 4.96 -10.49
N PHE A 116 4.86 3.71 -10.91
CA PHE A 116 5.76 2.59 -10.63
C PHE A 116 7.06 2.74 -11.41
N ILE A 117 8.17 2.51 -10.73
CA ILE A 117 9.48 2.48 -11.36
C ILE A 117 9.70 1.12 -12.01
N TYR A 118 10.11 1.15 -13.27
CA TYR A 118 10.35 -0.04 -14.06
C TYR A 118 11.75 -0.02 -14.65
N GLU A 119 12.50 -1.07 -14.39
CA GLU A 119 13.86 -1.26 -14.91
C GLU A 119 13.95 -2.63 -15.57
N SER A 120 14.46 -2.69 -16.81
CA SER A 120 14.57 -3.94 -17.55
C SER A 120 15.67 -3.91 -18.63
N ASP A 121 16.36 -5.03 -18.74
CA ASP A 121 17.30 -5.32 -19.82
C ASP A 121 16.66 -6.12 -20.99
N GLY A 122 15.35 -6.31 -20.97
CA GLY A 122 14.59 -7.14 -21.91
C GLY A 122 14.59 -8.64 -21.60
N LYS A 123 15.42 -9.12 -20.66
CA LYS A 123 15.46 -10.52 -20.18
C LYS A 123 14.89 -10.66 -18.78
N THR A 124 15.20 -9.71 -17.94
CA THR A 124 14.75 -9.58 -16.55
C THR A 124 14.21 -8.18 -16.31
N PHE A 125 13.42 -8.01 -15.27
CA PHE A 125 12.91 -6.70 -14.88
C PHE A 125 12.75 -6.58 -13.37
N ASN A 126 12.74 -5.35 -12.90
CA ASN A 126 12.37 -4.94 -11.56
C ASN A 126 11.19 -3.97 -11.64
N ILE A 127 10.27 -4.06 -10.68
CA ILE A 127 9.21 -3.09 -10.44
C ILE A 127 9.24 -2.73 -8.97
N TYR A 128 9.18 -1.45 -8.67
CA TYR A 128 9.09 -0.94 -7.32
C TYR A 128 8.35 0.41 -7.27
N SER A 129 7.95 0.82 -6.09
CA SER A 129 7.37 2.14 -5.80
C SER A 129 8.25 2.81 -4.76
N TYR A 130 8.41 4.11 -4.86
CA TYR A 130 9.11 4.90 -3.85
C TYR A 130 8.27 5.11 -2.57
N GLY A 131 7.01 4.64 -2.55
CA GLY A 131 6.17 4.76 -1.37
C GLY A 131 5.54 6.13 -1.20
N PRO A 132 5.19 6.51 0.04
CA PRO A 132 4.42 7.72 0.32
C PRO A 132 5.16 9.03 0.08
N ASP A 133 6.50 9.05 0.21
CA ASP A 133 7.31 10.25 -0.01
C ASP A 133 7.64 10.49 -1.49
N GLY A 134 7.52 9.47 -2.36
CA GLY A 134 7.80 9.57 -3.78
C GLY A 134 9.29 9.76 -4.11
N GLU A 135 10.19 9.51 -3.15
CA GLU A 135 11.63 9.68 -3.29
C GLU A 135 12.36 8.33 -3.11
N ALA A 136 13.48 8.14 -3.82
CA ALA A 136 14.26 6.92 -3.73
C ALA A 136 14.91 6.77 -2.34
N GLY A 137 14.67 5.63 -1.68
CA GLY A 137 15.25 5.30 -0.38
C GLY A 137 14.23 5.37 0.75
N GLY A 138 14.51 6.18 1.79
CA GLY A 138 13.65 6.30 2.96
C GLY A 138 13.81 5.19 4.00
N GLU A 139 13.25 5.40 5.18
CA GLU A 139 13.25 4.44 6.29
C GLU A 139 11.85 4.27 6.88
N GLY A 140 11.56 3.10 7.42
CA GLY A 140 10.28 2.85 8.08
C GLY A 140 9.09 2.87 7.10
N THR A 141 8.17 3.79 7.31
CA THR A 141 6.96 3.97 6.47
C THR A 141 7.26 4.52 5.09
N ASP A 142 8.36 5.25 4.95
CA ASP A 142 8.76 5.92 3.71
C ASP A 142 9.75 5.09 2.88
N SER A 143 9.98 3.82 3.28
CA SER A 143 10.88 2.94 2.54
C SER A 143 10.28 2.47 1.22
N ASP A 144 11.14 2.33 0.21
CA ASP A 144 10.78 1.78 -1.10
C ASP A 144 10.12 0.41 -1.00
N ILE A 145 9.12 0.17 -1.82
CA ILE A 145 8.33 -1.06 -1.86
C ILE A 145 8.71 -1.86 -3.11
N TYR A 146 9.37 -2.98 -2.92
CA TYR A 146 9.78 -3.87 -4.01
C TYR A 146 8.82 -5.05 -4.17
N LEU A 147 8.56 -5.47 -5.41
CA LEU A 147 7.72 -6.62 -5.72
C LEU A 147 8.32 -7.92 -5.19
N LYS A 148 9.63 -8.08 -5.30
CA LYS A 148 10.39 -9.23 -4.80
C LYS A 148 11.61 -8.74 -4.03
N ALA A 149 11.73 -9.15 -2.80
CA ALA A 149 12.98 -9.05 -2.07
C ALA A 149 13.96 -10.04 -2.67
N GLY A 150 14.84 -9.63 -3.59
CA GLY A 150 15.89 -10.51 -4.04
C GLY A 150 16.46 -10.24 -5.43
N LYS A 151 17.73 -9.95 -5.47
CA LYS A 151 18.70 -9.85 -6.58
C LYS A 151 18.47 -8.73 -7.58
N GLY A 152 18.86 -7.53 -7.18
CA GLY A 152 19.11 -6.43 -8.10
C GLY A 152 19.12 -5.04 -7.50
N GLY A 153 18.71 -4.86 -6.26
CA GLY A 153 18.80 -3.58 -5.56
C GLY A 153 20.02 -3.60 -4.64
N ALA A 154 21.15 -3.14 -5.13
CA ALA A 154 22.24 -2.76 -4.27
C ALA A 154 21.97 -1.35 -3.75
N ALA A 155 21.91 -1.26 -2.46
CA ALA A 155 22.13 -0.12 -1.59
C ALA A 155 20.92 0.48 -0.86
N ALA A 156 21.08 0.38 0.42
CA ALA A 156 20.67 1.18 1.57
C ALA A 156 19.32 0.84 2.23
N GLY A 157 19.44 0.36 3.45
CA GLY A 157 18.37 0.38 4.44
C GLY A 157 18.05 -1.01 5.03
N GLY A 158 18.88 -1.46 5.97
CA GLY A 158 18.60 -2.67 6.77
C GLY A 158 17.34 -2.47 7.62
N GLY A 159 16.43 -3.40 7.51
CA GLY A 159 15.32 -3.61 8.41
C GLY A 159 15.25 -5.09 8.74
N SER A 160 15.78 -5.47 9.89
CA SER A 160 15.71 -6.82 10.44
C SER A 160 14.27 -7.14 10.80
N GLY A 161 13.63 -8.02 10.05
CA GLY A 161 12.39 -8.68 10.43
C GLY A 161 12.68 -10.12 10.77
N ALA A 162 12.48 -10.47 12.03
CA ALA A 162 12.76 -11.73 12.68
C ALA A 162 12.30 -12.97 11.89
N GLU A 163 13.26 -13.84 11.60
CA GLU A 163 13.00 -15.24 11.28
C GLU A 163 12.54 -15.96 12.56
N ALA A 164 11.27 -16.32 12.60
CA ALA A 164 10.80 -17.33 13.53
C ALA A 164 11.19 -18.70 12.98
N GLY A 165 12.22 -19.26 13.57
CA GLY A 165 12.65 -20.64 13.36
C GLY A 165 11.52 -21.61 13.68
N ALA A 166 11.19 -22.46 12.74
CA ALA A 166 10.50 -23.72 12.98
C ALA A 166 11.56 -24.84 12.87
N GLU A 167 12.08 -25.23 14.03
CA GLU A 167 12.87 -26.41 14.26
C GLU A 167 11.95 -27.62 14.22
N ALA A 168 12.16 -28.53 13.28
CA ALA A 168 11.51 -29.82 13.24
C ALA A 168 12.33 -30.82 14.09
N PRO A 169 11.68 -31.67 14.92
CA PRO A 169 12.41 -32.66 15.70
C PRO A 169 12.82 -33.85 14.84
N ALA A 170 14.08 -34.25 14.99
CA ALA A 170 14.60 -35.50 14.48
C ALA A 170 13.94 -36.70 15.18
N ALA A 171 13.53 -37.68 14.39
CA ALA A 171 13.14 -39.02 14.87
C ALA A 171 14.33 -39.95 14.85
N GLU A 172 14.57 -40.63 15.98
CA GLU A 172 15.37 -41.88 16.08
C GLU A 172 14.63 -43.06 15.42
#